data_84dfb4fda39860a40f67e5ccfd578133
#
_entry.id   84dfb4fda39860a40f67e5ccfd578133
#
_cell.length_a   1.000
_cell.length_b   1.000
_cell.length_c   1.000
_cell.angle_alpha   90.00
_cell.angle_beta   90.00
_cell.angle_gamma   90.00
#
_symmetry.space_group_name_H-M   'P 1'
#
loop_
_entity.id
_entity.type
_entity.pdbx_description
1 polymer ?
#
loop_
_entity_poly.entity_id
_entity_poly.type
_entity_poly.pdbx_seq_one_letter_code
_entity_poly.pdbx_strand_id
1 'polypeptide(L)'
;MLDINMLRKQLPDVIARLATRPFAFPEKEFNALENERKAVQTQTEELQALRNQLSKEIGNAKKSGGDASHLMAEAAAIPEKLNELQERLGTIRDQLNELLMSIPNLPHESVPTGRDERDNVEQRRWGTPRTFDFPIKDHVDVGAPLGMDFDTAAKLSGTRFCFMKGQVAHLHRAIAQFMLDVHAREPGYTECYTPYIVTADTMRGTGQLPKFEEDLFAAKKGGQQGKGDPLYLIPNAEVTLTNSESGQMLKASDLPILVTAHTPCFRSEAGAYGRDTRGMIRQHQFDKVEMVRIVRPEDSYKHLEELTANAEDILQRLGLPYRVVLLCTGDMGFSSAKTYDLEVWLPAQN
;
A
#
# COMPACT_ATOMS: atom_id res chain seq x y z
N MET A 1 5.14 2.49 -5.47
CA MET A 1 6.44 2.40 -6.20
C MET A 1 6.61 3.67 -7.02
N LEU A 2 7.79 4.30 -6.96
CA LEU A 2 8.08 5.50 -7.75
C LEU A 2 8.18 5.18 -9.24
N ASP A 3 7.80 6.15 -10.10
CA ASP A 3 8.01 6.03 -11.54
C ASP A 3 9.52 6.03 -11.85
N ILE A 4 9.99 4.96 -12.46
CA ILE A 4 11.40 4.82 -12.85
C ILE A 4 11.88 5.93 -13.80
N ASN A 5 10.98 6.49 -14.62
CA ASN A 5 11.32 7.61 -15.49
C ASN A 5 11.63 8.89 -14.71
N MET A 6 10.96 9.09 -13.58
CA MET A 6 11.30 10.20 -12.66
C MET A 6 12.71 10.03 -12.11
N LEU A 7 13.04 8.81 -11.64
CA LEU A 7 14.39 8.50 -11.15
C LEU A 7 15.46 8.69 -12.24
N ARG A 8 15.19 8.28 -13.48
CA ARG A 8 16.13 8.44 -14.60
C ARG A 8 16.37 9.90 -14.99
N LYS A 9 15.38 10.77 -14.81
CA LYS A 9 15.45 12.16 -15.28
C LYS A 9 15.81 13.15 -14.17
N GLN A 10 15.45 12.88 -12.92
CA GLN A 10 15.47 13.83 -11.80
C GLN A 10 16.04 13.21 -10.52
N LEU A 11 17.02 12.28 -10.65
CA LEU A 11 17.55 11.53 -9.51
C LEU A 11 18.01 12.42 -8.34
N PRO A 12 18.77 13.52 -8.54
CA PRO A 12 19.19 14.39 -7.45
C PRO A 12 18.03 14.99 -6.66
N ASP A 13 16.96 15.43 -7.33
CA ASP A 13 15.78 16.01 -6.69
C ASP A 13 15.00 14.95 -5.89
N VAL A 14 14.88 13.73 -6.46
CA VAL A 14 14.26 12.61 -5.77
C VAL A 14 15.03 12.24 -4.50
N ILE A 15 16.36 12.14 -4.58
CA ILE A 15 17.22 11.86 -3.42
C ILE A 15 17.06 12.95 -2.35
N ALA A 16 17.07 14.23 -2.73
CA ALA A 16 16.91 15.35 -1.80
C ALA A 16 15.55 15.29 -1.07
N ARG A 17 14.48 14.99 -1.78
CA ARG A 17 13.14 14.83 -1.17
C ARG A 17 13.05 13.60 -0.27
N LEU A 18 13.61 12.47 -0.67
CA LEU A 18 13.65 11.26 0.14
C LEU A 18 14.51 11.41 1.40
N ALA A 19 15.54 12.25 1.36
CA ALA A 19 16.38 12.55 2.53
C ALA A 19 15.63 13.25 3.68
N THR A 20 14.45 13.81 3.43
CA THR A 20 13.57 14.33 4.50
C THR A 20 12.89 13.22 5.30
N ARG A 21 12.84 12.00 4.77
CA ARG A 21 12.35 10.78 5.43
C ARG A 21 13.51 10.03 6.09
N PRO A 22 13.26 9.12 7.05
CA PRO A 22 14.30 8.25 7.60
C PRO A 22 14.70 7.15 6.59
N PHE A 23 15.16 7.57 5.40
CA PHE A 23 15.49 6.69 4.29
C PHE A 23 16.71 7.20 3.52
N ALA A 24 17.70 6.32 3.33
CA ALA A 24 18.86 6.57 2.48
C ALA A 24 18.67 5.89 1.12
N PHE A 25 18.56 6.69 0.06
CA PHE A 25 18.41 6.14 -1.30
C PHE A 25 19.63 5.33 -1.72
N PRO A 26 19.49 4.10 -2.23
CA PRO A 26 20.60 3.23 -2.64
C PRO A 26 21.14 3.63 -4.02
N GLU A 27 21.72 4.82 -4.12
CA GLU A 27 22.13 5.46 -5.38
C GLU A 27 23.14 4.63 -6.16
N LYS A 28 24.11 4.03 -5.48
CA LYS A 28 25.17 3.22 -6.13
C LYS A 28 24.57 2.00 -6.83
N GLU A 29 23.65 1.32 -6.16
CA GLU A 29 22.99 0.13 -6.67
C GLU A 29 22.08 0.48 -7.85
N PHE A 30 21.26 1.51 -7.71
CA PHE A 30 20.41 2.01 -8.79
C PHE A 30 21.20 2.37 -10.04
N ASN A 31 22.27 3.14 -9.88
CA ASN A 31 23.13 3.55 -10.99
C ASN A 31 23.85 2.36 -11.65
N ALA A 32 24.30 1.37 -10.87
CA ALA A 32 24.90 0.16 -11.40
C ALA A 32 23.92 -0.62 -12.28
N LEU A 33 22.72 -0.88 -11.81
CA LEU A 33 21.68 -1.58 -12.55
C LEU A 33 21.24 -0.81 -13.83
N GLU A 34 21.07 0.50 -13.75
CA GLU A 34 20.70 1.32 -14.91
C GLU A 34 21.83 1.40 -15.96
N ASN A 35 23.08 1.45 -15.55
CA ASN A 35 24.21 1.43 -16.46
C ASN A 35 24.32 0.08 -17.17
N GLU A 36 24.18 -1.02 -16.43
CA GLU A 36 24.16 -2.37 -17.00
C GLU A 36 22.97 -2.55 -17.96
N ARG A 37 21.76 -2.12 -17.57
CA ARG A 37 20.60 -2.16 -18.44
C ARG A 37 20.84 -1.45 -19.77
N LYS A 38 21.40 -0.23 -19.72
CA LYS A 38 21.74 0.54 -20.93
C LYS A 38 22.74 -0.21 -21.82
N ALA A 39 23.81 -0.75 -21.23
CA ALA A 39 24.82 -1.48 -21.97
C ALA A 39 24.24 -2.72 -22.65
N VAL A 40 23.47 -3.55 -21.92
CA VAL A 40 22.85 -4.76 -22.47
C VAL A 40 21.80 -4.41 -23.53
N GLN A 41 21.03 -3.34 -23.33
CA GLN A 41 20.08 -2.89 -24.33
C GLN A 41 20.75 -2.44 -25.62
N THR A 42 21.83 -1.64 -25.54
CA THR A 42 22.61 -1.20 -26.72
C THR A 42 23.18 -2.41 -27.47
N GLN A 43 23.77 -3.37 -26.76
CA GLN A 43 24.27 -4.60 -27.39
C GLN A 43 23.17 -5.40 -28.07
N THR A 44 21.97 -5.46 -27.48
CA THR A 44 20.81 -6.13 -28.08
C THR A 44 20.38 -5.46 -29.36
N GLU A 45 20.32 -4.11 -29.37
CA GLU A 45 19.95 -3.32 -30.55
C GLU A 45 20.98 -3.46 -31.68
N GLU A 46 22.28 -3.43 -31.34
CA GLU A 46 23.36 -3.64 -32.31
C GLU A 46 23.33 -5.03 -32.95
N LEU A 47 23.12 -6.09 -32.14
CA LEU A 47 23.00 -7.46 -32.66
C LEU A 47 21.72 -7.65 -33.50
N GLN A 48 20.62 -7.01 -33.15
CA GLN A 48 19.41 -7.01 -33.97
C GLN A 48 19.63 -6.32 -35.31
N ALA A 49 20.34 -5.17 -35.31
CA ALA A 49 20.69 -4.46 -36.54
C ALA A 49 21.61 -5.32 -37.43
N LEU A 50 22.63 -5.93 -36.83
CA LEU A 50 23.56 -6.82 -37.54
C LEU A 50 22.82 -8.03 -38.12
N ARG A 51 21.94 -8.69 -37.37
CA ARG A 51 21.09 -9.78 -37.90
C ARG A 51 20.29 -9.38 -39.10
N ASN A 52 19.68 -8.19 -39.08
CA ASN A 52 18.88 -7.67 -40.17
C ASN A 52 19.76 -7.35 -41.42
N GLN A 53 20.95 -6.82 -41.21
CA GLN A 53 21.95 -6.56 -42.25
C GLN A 53 22.39 -7.88 -42.90
N LEU A 54 22.87 -8.84 -42.12
CA LEU A 54 23.31 -10.16 -42.61
C LEU A 54 22.19 -10.88 -43.38
N SER A 55 20.95 -10.79 -42.90
CA SER A 55 19.81 -11.38 -43.61
C SER A 55 19.63 -10.78 -45.04
N LYS A 56 19.82 -9.46 -45.21
CA LYS A 56 19.79 -8.80 -46.51
C LYS A 56 20.97 -9.22 -47.39
N GLU A 57 22.18 -9.26 -46.86
CA GLU A 57 23.40 -9.66 -47.55
C GLU A 57 23.36 -11.10 -48.04
N ILE A 58 22.89 -12.03 -47.16
CA ILE A 58 22.65 -13.44 -47.53
C ILE A 58 21.62 -13.53 -48.69
N GLY A 59 20.53 -12.77 -48.61
CA GLY A 59 19.52 -12.73 -49.65
C GLY A 59 20.08 -12.23 -50.98
N ASN A 60 20.93 -11.20 -50.99
CA ASN A 60 21.59 -10.67 -52.16
C ASN A 60 22.63 -11.63 -52.73
N ALA A 61 23.50 -12.22 -51.89
CA ALA A 61 24.50 -13.20 -52.31
C ALA A 61 23.84 -14.42 -52.97
N LYS A 62 22.77 -14.96 -52.39
CA LYS A 62 22.02 -16.07 -52.99
C LYS A 62 21.37 -15.70 -54.36
N LYS A 63 20.87 -14.48 -54.50
CA LYS A 63 20.29 -14.01 -55.78
C LYS A 63 21.34 -13.86 -56.88
N SER A 64 22.56 -13.48 -56.56
CA SER A 64 23.69 -13.34 -57.48
C SER A 64 24.48 -14.62 -57.74
N GLY A 65 24.08 -15.77 -57.10
CA GLY A 65 24.78 -17.04 -57.25
C GLY A 65 26.12 -17.11 -56.47
N GLY A 66 26.37 -16.16 -55.53
CA GLY A 66 27.59 -16.10 -54.71
C GLY A 66 27.53 -17.01 -53.49
N ASP A 67 28.71 -17.28 -52.90
CA ASP A 67 28.83 -18.06 -51.66
C ASP A 67 28.41 -17.18 -50.48
N ALA A 68 27.40 -17.61 -49.72
CA ALA A 68 26.91 -16.96 -48.50
C ALA A 68 27.28 -17.73 -47.23
N SER A 69 28.13 -18.73 -47.30
CA SER A 69 28.41 -19.65 -46.18
C SER A 69 28.94 -18.93 -44.95
N HIS A 70 29.85 -17.97 -45.11
CA HIS A 70 30.43 -17.18 -44.01
C HIS A 70 29.34 -16.32 -43.33
N LEU A 71 28.53 -15.60 -44.12
CA LEU A 71 27.43 -14.76 -43.63
C LEU A 71 26.37 -15.59 -42.89
N MET A 72 26.11 -16.81 -43.37
CA MET A 72 25.18 -17.74 -42.73
C MET A 72 25.71 -18.26 -41.38
N ALA A 73 27.03 -18.53 -41.29
CA ALA A 73 27.67 -18.96 -40.07
C ALA A 73 27.65 -17.82 -39.03
N GLU A 74 27.94 -16.59 -39.44
CA GLU A 74 27.86 -15.41 -38.58
C GLU A 74 26.42 -15.16 -38.09
N ALA A 75 25.47 -15.19 -38.99
CA ALA A 75 24.05 -15.03 -38.64
C ALA A 75 23.52 -16.13 -37.69
N ALA A 76 24.05 -17.34 -37.78
CA ALA A 76 23.63 -18.47 -36.95
C ALA A 76 24.04 -18.32 -35.47
N ALA A 77 25.08 -17.54 -35.16
CA ALA A 77 25.55 -17.29 -33.79
C ALA A 77 24.76 -16.18 -33.07
N ILE A 78 24.03 -15.33 -33.81
CA ILE A 78 23.32 -14.18 -33.24
C ILE A 78 22.13 -14.56 -32.37
N PRO A 79 21.26 -15.53 -32.70
CA PRO A 79 20.09 -15.86 -31.89
C PRO A 79 20.43 -16.27 -30.46
N GLU A 80 21.48 -17.06 -30.26
CA GLU A 80 21.92 -17.49 -28.93
C GLU A 80 22.31 -16.26 -28.07
N LYS A 81 23.14 -15.38 -28.62
CA LYS A 81 23.57 -14.14 -27.93
C LYS A 81 22.38 -13.22 -27.63
N LEU A 82 21.42 -13.11 -28.53
CA LEU A 82 20.20 -12.33 -28.29
C LEU A 82 19.36 -12.91 -27.15
N ASN A 83 19.26 -14.24 -27.05
CA ASN A 83 18.56 -14.89 -25.95
C ASN A 83 19.26 -14.64 -24.61
N GLU A 84 20.60 -14.78 -24.54
CA GLU A 84 21.37 -14.47 -23.34
C GLU A 84 21.18 -13.01 -22.87
N LEU A 85 21.24 -12.07 -23.82
CA LEU A 85 21.01 -10.64 -23.49
C LEU A 85 19.58 -10.38 -23.06
N GLN A 86 18.60 -11.07 -23.61
CA GLN A 86 17.19 -10.93 -23.24
C GLN A 86 16.92 -11.50 -21.84
N GLU A 87 17.52 -12.63 -21.50
CA GLU A 87 17.47 -13.19 -20.14
C GLU A 87 18.13 -12.22 -19.13
N ARG A 88 19.29 -11.65 -19.50
CA ARG A 88 19.96 -10.68 -18.66
C ARG A 88 19.15 -9.41 -18.44
N LEU A 89 18.51 -8.87 -19.49
CA LEU A 89 17.59 -7.74 -19.37
C LEU A 89 16.40 -8.06 -18.47
N GLY A 90 15.87 -9.28 -18.53
CA GLY A 90 14.84 -9.77 -17.63
C GLY A 90 15.30 -9.71 -16.18
N THR A 91 16.47 -10.28 -15.88
CA THR A 91 17.06 -10.27 -14.54
C THR A 91 17.28 -8.86 -14.00
N ILE A 92 17.85 -7.96 -14.80
CA ILE A 92 18.08 -6.56 -14.41
C ILE A 92 16.76 -5.85 -14.12
N ARG A 93 15.72 -6.09 -14.92
CA ARG A 93 14.38 -5.52 -14.70
C ARG A 93 13.80 -6.00 -13.38
N ASP A 94 13.93 -7.27 -13.06
CA ASP A 94 13.43 -7.83 -11.81
C ASP A 94 14.18 -7.24 -10.60
N GLN A 95 15.51 -7.11 -10.68
CA GLN A 95 16.32 -6.44 -9.66
C GLN A 95 15.95 -4.96 -9.48
N LEU A 96 15.72 -4.23 -10.59
CA LEU A 96 15.23 -2.85 -10.51
C LEU A 96 13.85 -2.76 -9.87
N ASN A 97 12.94 -3.67 -10.17
CA ASN A 97 11.62 -3.71 -9.56
C ASN A 97 11.70 -3.98 -8.05
N GLU A 98 12.53 -4.92 -7.62
CA GLU A 98 12.77 -5.19 -6.19
C GLU A 98 13.34 -3.94 -5.49
N LEU A 99 14.33 -3.29 -6.09
CA LEU A 99 14.88 -2.05 -5.57
C LEU A 99 13.80 -0.96 -5.43
N LEU A 100 13.00 -0.75 -6.47
CA LEU A 100 11.92 0.25 -6.48
C LEU A 100 10.85 -0.04 -5.42
N MET A 101 10.57 -1.31 -5.13
CA MET A 101 9.64 -1.71 -4.07
C MET A 101 10.18 -1.40 -2.66
N SER A 102 11.48 -1.24 -2.49
CA SER A 102 12.10 -0.85 -1.22
C SER A 102 12.12 0.67 -0.98
N ILE A 103 11.78 1.48 -1.98
CA ILE A 103 11.86 2.94 -1.92
C ILE A 103 10.49 3.51 -1.49
N PRO A 104 10.42 4.33 -0.42
CA PRO A 104 9.17 4.96 0.00
C PRO A 104 8.71 6.02 -1.01
N ASN A 105 7.43 6.39 -0.94
CA ASN A 105 6.90 7.45 -1.78
C ASN A 105 7.48 8.81 -1.41
N LEU A 106 7.46 9.75 -2.36
CA LEU A 106 7.94 11.11 -2.18
C LEU A 106 6.94 11.93 -1.34
N PRO A 107 7.38 12.61 -0.27
CA PRO A 107 6.52 13.54 0.45
C PRO A 107 6.07 14.68 -0.47
N HIS A 108 4.80 15.09 -0.34
CA HIS A 108 4.32 16.32 -0.96
C HIS A 108 4.99 17.55 -0.32
N GLU A 109 5.16 18.63 -1.04
CA GLU A 109 5.83 19.86 -0.57
C GLU A 109 5.21 20.48 0.69
N SER A 110 3.90 20.26 0.91
CA SER A 110 3.19 20.75 2.10
C SER A 110 3.39 19.89 3.35
N VAL A 111 4.08 18.74 3.24
CA VAL A 111 4.34 17.86 4.37
C VAL A 111 5.47 18.43 5.23
N PRO A 112 5.25 18.63 6.54
CA PRO A 112 6.29 19.12 7.42
C PRO A 112 7.44 18.13 7.55
N THR A 113 8.68 18.63 7.52
CA THR A 113 9.84 17.80 7.80
C THR A 113 9.92 17.53 9.31
N GLY A 114 10.03 16.27 9.70
CA GLY A 114 10.10 15.86 11.10
C GLY A 114 10.65 14.45 11.25
N ARG A 115 10.84 14.01 12.51
CA ARG A 115 11.45 12.73 12.85
C ARG A 115 10.45 11.67 13.28
N ASP A 116 9.43 12.08 14.02
CA ASP A 116 8.42 11.20 14.61
C ASP A 116 7.10 11.97 14.88
N GLU A 117 6.15 11.33 15.55
CA GLU A 117 4.83 11.85 15.86
C GLU A 117 4.82 13.21 16.58
N ARG A 118 5.89 13.60 17.25
CA ARG A 118 6.01 14.88 17.96
C ARG A 118 6.18 16.07 17.02
N ASP A 119 6.59 15.80 15.80
CA ASP A 119 6.77 16.82 14.75
C ASP A 119 5.53 16.92 13.83
N ASN A 120 4.47 16.16 14.10
CA ASN A 120 3.21 16.24 13.40
C ASN A 120 2.52 17.58 13.67
N VAL A 121 1.80 18.10 12.69
CA VAL A 121 1.20 19.46 12.76
C VAL A 121 -0.31 19.36 12.81
N GLU A 122 -0.90 19.81 13.92
CA GLU A 122 -2.34 19.93 14.04
C GLU A 122 -2.88 20.98 13.05
N GLN A 123 -3.86 20.57 12.25
CA GLN A 123 -4.49 21.41 11.25
C GLN A 123 -5.75 22.09 11.77
N ARG A 124 -6.59 21.33 12.50
CA ARG A 124 -7.86 21.82 13.05
C ARG A 124 -8.37 20.89 14.14
N ARG A 125 -9.30 21.41 14.93
CA ARG A 125 -10.06 20.66 15.95
C ARG A 125 -11.54 20.81 15.73
N TRP A 126 -12.30 19.81 16.19
CA TRP A 126 -13.74 19.90 16.26
C TRP A 126 -14.26 19.31 17.58
N GLY A 127 -15.33 19.93 18.08
CA GLY A 127 -15.96 19.54 19.34
C GLY A 127 -15.16 19.99 20.57
N THR A 128 -15.79 19.84 21.72
CA THR A 128 -15.18 20.16 23.02
C THR A 128 -15.14 18.91 23.89
N PRO A 129 -13.98 18.50 24.42
CA PRO A 129 -13.87 17.43 25.39
C PRO A 129 -14.82 17.66 26.58
N ARG A 130 -15.55 16.62 26.95
CA ARG A 130 -16.47 16.68 28.09
C ARG A 130 -15.72 16.73 29.40
N THR A 131 -16.22 17.52 30.34
CA THR A 131 -15.83 17.46 31.75
C THR A 131 -16.75 16.49 32.51
N PHE A 132 -16.20 15.77 33.48
CA PHE A 132 -16.92 14.81 34.30
C PHE A 132 -16.79 15.19 35.77
N ASP A 133 -17.87 15.05 36.52
CA ASP A 133 -17.94 15.24 37.98
C ASP A 133 -17.77 13.94 38.76
N PHE A 134 -17.39 12.87 38.08
CA PHE A 134 -17.14 11.53 38.62
C PHE A 134 -15.80 10.97 38.10
N PRO A 135 -15.24 9.95 38.80
CA PRO A 135 -13.99 9.31 38.33
C PRO A 135 -14.16 8.67 36.94
N ILE A 136 -13.29 9.07 36.01
CA ILE A 136 -13.28 8.55 34.65
C ILE A 136 -12.74 7.12 34.67
N LYS A 137 -13.39 6.22 33.92
CA LYS A 137 -12.96 4.85 33.67
C LYS A 137 -12.58 4.68 32.22
N ASP A 138 -11.63 3.80 31.95
CA ASP A 138 -11.24 3.45 30.58
C ASP A 138 -12.31 2.56 29.91
N HIS A 139 -12.15 2.34 28.62
CA HIS A 139 -13.10 1.56 27.81
C HIS A 139 -13.22 0.09 28.26
N VAL A 140 -12.19 -0.50 28.89
CA VAL A 140 -12.25 -1.87 29.41
C VAL A 140 -13.20 -1.95 30.60
N ASP A 141 -13.03 -1.02 31.56
CA ASP A 141 -13.82 -1.00 32.79
C ASP A 141 -15.28 -0.61 32.51
N VAL A 142 -15.52 0.25 31.51
CA VAL A 142 -16.87 0.61 31.06
C VAL A 142 -17.50 -0.50 30.22
N GLY A 143 -16.72 -1.14 29.36
CA GLY A 143 -17.23 -2.13 28.40
C GLY A 143 -17.47 -3.51 28.99
N ALA A 144 -16.73 -3.92 30.03
CA ALA A 144 -16.84 -5.25 30.61
C ALA A 144 -18.29 -5.57 31.09
N PRO A 145 -18.98 -4.73 31.86
CA PRO A 145 -20.36 -4.99 32.26
C PRO A 145 -21.37 -4.94 31.11
N LEU A 146 -21.01 -4.34 29.98
CA LEU A 146 -21.84 -4.24 28.78
C LEU A 146 -21.60 -5.38 27.78
N GLY A 147 -20.65 -6.28 28.06
CA GLY A 147 -20.40 -7.46 27.24
C GLY A 147 -19.08 -7.48 26.47
N MET A 148 -18.12 -6.62 26.80
CA MET A 148 -16.75 -6.68 26.30
C MET A 148 -15.94 -7.68 27.16
N ASP A 149 -15.46 -8.77 26.56
CA ASP A 149 -14.92 -9.93 27.28
C ASP A 149 -13.57 -10.33 26.71
N PHE A 150 -12.51 -9.86 27.33
CA PHE A 150 -11.12 -10.14 26.92
C PHE A 150 -10.64 -11.51 27.40
N ASP A 151 -11.16 -12.03 28.52
CA ASP A 151 -10.75 -13.34 29.05
C ASP A 151 -11.26 -14.46 28.14
N THR A 152 -12.50 -14.39 27.71
CA THR A 152 -13.03 -15.32 26.69
C THR A 152 -12.24 -15.24 25.39
N ALA A 153 -11.91 -14.03 24.92
CA ALA A 153 -11.12 -13.86 23.71
C ALA A 153 -9.73 -14.47 23.86
N ALA A 154 -9.08 -14.26 25.00
CA ALA A 154 -7.75 -14.83 25.30
C ALA A 154 -7.78 -16.36 25.31
N LYS A 155 -8.84 -16.97 25.84
CA LYS A 155 -9.05 -18.43 25.79
C LYS A 155 -9.21 -18.96 24.37
N LEU A 156 -9.89 -18.21 23.49
CA LEU A 156 -10.18 -18.62 22.12
C LEU A 156 -9.01 -18.43 21.15
N SER A 157 -8.30 -17.29 21.28
CA SER A 157 -7.35 -16.84 20.25
C SER A 157 -6.06 -16.24 20.81
N GLY A 158 -5.92 -16.13 22.14
CA GLY A 158 -4.79 -15.46 22.75
C GLY A 158 -5.06 -13.98 23.06
N THR A 159 -3.99 -13.25 23.36
CA THR A 159 -4.04 -11.81 23.65
C THR A 159 -4.38 -10.98 22.42
N ARG A 160 -4.75 -9.70 22.62
CA ARG A 160 -5.07 -8.73 21.53
C ARG A 160 -6.27 -9.13 20.66
N PHE A 161 -7.24 -9.83 21.26
CA PHE A 161 -8.57 -10.07 20.69
C PHE A 161 -9.63 -9.63 21.70
N CYS A 162 -10.82 -9.29 21.21
CA CYS A 162 -11.97 -8.96 22.03
C CYS A 162 -13.16 -9.84 21.63
N PHE A 163 -13.78 -10.49 22.62
CA PHE A 163 -15.06 -11.17 22.44
C PHE A 163 -16.18 -10.23 22.88
N MET A 164 -17.06 -9.88 21.99
CA MET A 164 -18.18 -8.99 22.28
C MET A 164 -19.50 -9.76 22.33
N LYS A 165 -20.33 -9.43 23.33
CA LYS A 165 -21.68 -9.99 23.45
C LYS A 165 -22.68 -8.93 23.86
N GLY A 166 -23.98 -9.19 23.61
CA GLY A 166 -25.06 -8.31 24.04
C GLY A 166 -25.00 -6.91 23.41
N GLN A 167 -25.09 -5.89 24.25
CA GLN A 167 -25.21 -4.49 23.81
C GLN A 167 -23.97 -3.99 23.07
N VAL A 168 -22.76 -4.37 23.50
CA VAL A 168 -21.52 -3.95 22.82
C VAL A 168 -21.43 -4.56 21.42
N ALA A 169 -21.75 -5.83 21.25
CA ALA A 169 -21.77 -6.47 19.95
C ALA A 169 -22.79 -5.83 19.00
N HIS A 170 -23.97 -5.45 19.54
CA HIS A 170 -24.98 -4.74 18.77
C HIS A 170 -24.49 -3.34 18.37
N LEU A 171 -23.90 -2.59 19.31
CA LEU A 171 -23.33 -1.26 19.04
C LEU A 171 -22.24 -1.31 17.98
N HIS A 172 -21.30 -2.26 18.09
CA HIS A 172 -20.22 -2.47 17.13
C HIS A 172 -20.78 -2.63 15.71
N ARG A 173 -21.75 -3.52 15.52
CA ARG A 173 -22.41 -3.72 14.22
C ARG A 173 -23.15 -2.48 13.76
N ALA A 174 -23.87 -1.80 14.65
CA ALA A 174 -24.65 -0.62 14.31
C ALA A 174 -23.78 0.55 13.84
N ILE A 175 -22.60 0.76 14.47
CA ILE A 175 -21.65 1.80 14.06
C ILE A 175 -21.08 1.50 12.67
N ALA A 176 -20.68 0.26 12.41
CA ALA A 176 -20.15 -0.13 11.09
C ALA A 176 -21.19 0.10 9.99
N GLN A 177 -22.46 -0.31 10.22
CA GLN A 177 -23.53 -0.11 9.28
C GLN A 177 -23.86 1.37 9.07
N PHE A 178 -23.87 2.17 10.14
CA PHE A 178 -24.06 3.60 10.07
C PHE A 178 -23.01 4.28 9.19
N MET A 179 -21.72 3.94 9.36
CA MET A 179 -20.63 4.48 8.54
C MET A 179 -20.82 4.14 7.06
N LEU A 180 -21.13 2.88 6.73
CA LEU A 180 -21.40 2.45 5.36
C LEU A 180 -22.59 3.20 4.75
N ASP A 181 -23.70 3.29 5.48
CA ASP A 181 -24.90 3.98 5.01
C ASP A 181 -24.65 5.46 4.71
N VAL A 182 -23.90 6.15 5.57
CA VAL A 182 -23.52 7.56 5.35
C VAL A 182 -22.67 7.68 4.10
N HIS A 183 -21.62 6.87 3.97
CA HIS A 183 -20.70 6.97 2.83
C HIS A 183 -21.34 6.59 1.50
N ALA A 184 -22.20 5.58 1.49
CA ALA A 184 -22.88 5.16 0.27
C ALA A 184 -23.95 6.15 -0.19
N ARG A 185 -24.72 6.76 0.75
CA ARG A 185 -25.88 7.59 0.40
C ARG A 185 -25.53 9.04 0.10
N GLU A 186 -24.57 9.63 0.82
CA GLU A 186 -24.33 11.07 0.75
C GLU A 186 -23.14 11.42 -0.15
N PRO A 187 -21.88 10.97 0.13
CA PRO A 187 -20.76 11.18 -0.79
C PRO A 187 -20.83 10.32 -2.05
N GLY A 188 -21.69 9.30 -2.09
CA GLY A 188 -21.91 8.48 -3.27
C GLY A 188 -20.86 7.39 -3.51
N TYR A 189 -20.25 6.85 -2.45
CA TYR A 189 -19.37 5.69 -2.59
C TYR A 189 -20.17 4.44 -2.95
N THR A 190 -19.64 3.66 -3.87
CA THR A 190 -20.15 2.31 -4.15
C THR A 190 -19.74 1.37 -3.04
N GLU A 191 -20.72 0.79 -2.34
CA GLU A 191 -20.44 -0.22 -1.33
C GLU A 191 -19.99 -1.52 -1.99
N CYS A 192 -18.90 -2.10 -1.48
CA CYS A 192 -18.30 -3.33 -1.96
C CYS A 192 -18.26 -4.39 -0.88
N TYR A 193 -18.51 -5.65 -1.26
CA TYR A 193 -18.20 -6.82 -0.46
C TYR A 193 -16.97 -7.50 -1.06
N THR A 194 -15.88 -7.61 -0.32
CA THR A 194 -14.56 -8.01 -0.83
C THR A 194 -14.06 -9.30 -0.18
N PRO A 195 -13.16 -10.06 -0.82
CA PRO A 195 -12.45 -11.18 -0.19
C PRO A 195 -11.57 -10.69 0.97
N TYR A 196 -11.53 -11.47 2.08
CA TYR A 196 -10.66 -11.19 3.24
C TYR A 196 -9.34 -11.95 3.19
N ILE A 197 -9.24 -12.94 2.31
CA ILE A 197 -8.02 -13.72 2.06
C ILE A 197 -7.59 -13.45 0.63
N VAL A 198 -6.36 -12.99 0.45
CA VAL A 198 -5.83 -12.52 -0.83
C VAL A 198 -4.48 -13.14 -1.17
N THR A 199 -4.06 -13.02 -2.42
CA THR A 199 -2.77 -13.50 -2.92
C THR A 199 -1.62 -12.56 -2.51
N ALA A 200 -0.39 -13.05 -2.59
CA ALA A 200 0.81 -12.24 -2.41
C ALA A 200 0.89 -11.07 -3.41
N ASP A 201 0.45 -11.28 -4.64
CA ASP A 201 0.46 -10.22 -5.66
C ASP A 201 -0.51 -9.08 -5.33
N THR A 202 -1.67 -9.40 -4.77
CA THR A 202 -2.60 -8.39 -4.25
C THR A 202 -1.97 -7.58 -3.12
N MET A 203 -1.22 -8.22 -2.21
CA MET A 203 -0.48 -7.52 -1.14
C MET A 203 0.66 -6.65 -1.68
N ARG A 204 1.31 -7.06 -2.77
CA ARG A 204 2.33 -6.24 -3.45
C ARG A 204 1.73 -5.02 -4.12
N GLY A 205 0.52 -5.14 -4.67
CA GLY A 205 -0.17 -4.05 -5.37
C GLY A 205 -0.40 -2.80 -4.51
N THR A 206 -0.55 -2.96 -3.20
CA THR A 206 -0.71 -1.87 -2.22
C THR A 206 0.50 -1.70 -1.29
N GLY A 207 1.62 -2.40 -1.55
CA GLY A 207 2.90 -2.17 -0.88
C GLY A 207 3.04 -2.80 0.51
N GLN A 208 2.16 -3.73 0.92
CA GLN A 208 2.34 -4.50 2.14
C GLN A 208 3.51 -5.49 2.01
N LEU A 209 3.64 -6.14 0.86
CA LEU A 209 4.78 -6.97 0.54
C LEU A 209 5.76 -6.24 -0.38
N PRO A 210 7.06 -6.55 -0.27
CA PRO A 210 7.69 -7.50 0.67
C PRO A 210 7.94 -6.95 2.07
N LYS A 211 7.91 -5.63 2.25
CA LYS A 211 8.49 -4.92 3.40
C LYS A 211 7.79 -5.22 4.74
N PHE A 212 6.48 -5.39 4.74
CA PHE A 212 5.67 -5.52 5.95
C PHE A 212 5.12 -6.95 6.15
N GLU A 213 5.80 -7.97 5.64
CA GLU A 213 5.35 -9.35 5.76
C GLU A 213 5.19 -9.80 7.23
N GLU A 214 6.05 -9.30 8.12
CA GLU A 214 5.98 -9.61 9.57
C GLU A 214 4.69 -9.10 10.23
N ASP A 215 4.06 -8.07 9.67
CA ASP A 215 2.80 -7.51 10.16
C ASP A 215 1.55 -8.25 9.64
N LEU A 216 1.72 -9.22 8.76
CA LEU A 216 0.63 -9.94 8.12
C LEU A 216 0.33 -11.28 8.79
N PHE A 217 -0.94 -11.68 8.77
CA PHE A 217 -1.35 -13.06 9.00
C PHE A 217 -1.34 -13.83 7.69
N ALA A 218 -0.51 -14.88 7.61
CA ALA A 218 -0.49 -15.78 6.46
C ALA A 218 -1.49 -16.94 6.65
N ALA A 219 -2.08 -17.41 5.55
CA ALA A 219 -2.98 -18.53 5.50
C ALA A 219 -2.53 -19.53 4.42
N LYS A 220 -2.84 -20.82 4.59
CA LYS A 220 -2.59 -21.86 3.60
C LYS A 220 -3.88 -22.60 3.27
N LYS A 221 -4.16 -22.77 2.01
CA LYS A 221 -5.27 -23.61 1.54
C LYS A 221 -4.95 -25.06 1.84
N GLY A 222 -5.85 -25.76 2.53
CA GLY A 222 -5.62 -27.16 2.96
C GLY A 222 -4.90 -27.30 4.31
N GLY A 223 -4.94 -26.26 5.16
CA GLY A 223 -4.34 -26.24 6.51
C GLY A 223 -2.84 -26.00 6.50
N GLN A 224 -2.17 -26.17 7.65
CA GLN A 224 -0.75 -25.85 7.81
C GLN A 224 0.19 -26.63 6.90
N GLN A 225 -0.20 -27.83 6.50
CA GLN A 225 0.56 -28.69 5.58
C GLN A 225 0.08 -28.55 4.11
N GLY A 226 -0.82 -27.60 3.84
CA GLY A 226 -1.32 -27.34 2.50
C GLY A 226 -0.18 -26.99 1.54
N LYS A 227 -0.33 -27.43 0.29
CA LYS A 227 0.58 -27.11 -0.81
C LYS A 227 -0.02 -25.96 -1.61
N GLY A 228 0.80 -25.04 -2.04
CA GLY A 228 0.44 -23.87 -2.85
C GLY A 228 1.05 -22.60 -2.34
N ASP A 229 0.85 -21.52 -3.09
CA ASP A 229 1.35 -20.21 -2.74
C ASP A 229 0.70 -19.68 -1.45
N PRO A 230 1.43 -18.90 -0.64
CA PRO A 230 0.89 -18.32 0.56
C PRO A 230 -0.25 -17.35 0.23
N LEU A 231 -1.30 -17.42 1.03
CA LEU A 231 -2.38 -16.45 1.06
C LEU A 231 -2.26 -15.61 2.33
N TYR A 232 -2.85 -14.43 2.33
CA TYR A 232 -2.78 -13.50 3.45
C TYR A 232 -4.17 -13.01 3.83
N LEU A 233 -4.41 -12.81 5.13
CA LEU A 233 -5.57 -12.09 5.61
C LEU A 233 -5.31 -10.60 5.44
N ILE A 234 -6.32 -9.86 4.99
CA ILE A 234 -6.17 -8.42 4.72
C ILE A 234 -5.92 -7.61 6.00
N PRO A 235 -4.94 -6.68 6.02
CA PRO A 235 -4.74 -5.74 7.13
C PRO A 235 -5.70 -4.55 7.08
N ASN A 236 -6.33 -4.30 5.94
CA ASN A 236 -7.38 -3.32 5.67
C ASN A 236 -8.06 -3.62 4.33
N ALA A 237 -9.22 -3.02 4.07
CA ALA A 237 -9.95 -3.19 2.82
C ALA A 237 -9.30 -2.43 1.64
N GLU A 238 -8.41 -1.47 1.89
CA GLU A 238 -7.63 -0.78 0.86
C GLU A 238 -6.97 -1.77 -0.10
N VAL A 239 -6.44 -2.88 0.45
CA VAL A 239 -5.78 -3.94 -0.34
C VAL A 239 -6.69 -4.45 -1.44
N THR A 240 -7.93 -4.78 -1.14
CA THR A 240 -8.87 -5.34 -2.11
C THR A 240 -9.53 -4.26 -2.98
N LEU A 241 -9.92 -3.14 -2.38
CA LEU A 241 -10.59 -2.04 -3.09
C LEU A 241 -9.66 -1.38 -4.12
N THR A 242 -8.40 -1.17 -3.79
CA THR A 242 -7.43 -0.57 -4.74
C THR A 242 -7.06 -1.54 -5.84
N ASN A 243 -6.83 -2.82 -5.51
CA ASN A 243 -6.46 -3.82 -6.49
C ASN A 243 -7.63 -4.27 -7.38
N SER A 244 -8.88 -3.89 -7.11
CA SER A 244 -10.00 -4.17 -8.03
C SER A 244 -9.74 -3.60 -9.44
N GLU A 245 -8.99 -2.50 -9.53
CA GLU A 245 -8.63 -1.83 -10.78
C GLU A 245 -7.20 -2.14 -11.25
N SER A 246 -6.49 -3.02 -10.54
CA SER A 246 -5.10 -3.36 -10.89
C SER A 246 -5.00 -3.98 -12.28
N GLY A 247 -4.04 -3.50 -13.08
CA GLY A 247 -3.79 -3.98 -14.44
C GLY A 247 -4.84 -3.57 -15.48
N GLN A 248 -5.82 -2.75 -15.10
CA GLN A 248 -6.84 -2.23 -16.03
C GLN A 248 -6.42 -0.89 -16.64
N MET A 249 -6.87 -0.65 -17.86
CA MET A 249 -6.77 0.64 -18.53
C MET A 249 -8.11 1.36 -18.38
N LEU A 250 -8.20 2.25 -17.40
CA LEU A 250 -9.40 3.02 -17.13
C LEU A 250 -9.59 4.16 -18.13
N LYS A 251 -10.83 4.43 -18.53
CA LYS A 251 -11.16 5.64 -19.30
C LYS A 251 -11.21 6.85 -18.36
N ALA A 252 -10.73 7.99 -18.85
CA ALA A 252 -10.80 9.23 -18.08
C ALA A 252 -12.24 9.64 -17.69
N SER A 253 -13.24 9.20 -18.47
CA SER A 253 -14.66 9.42 -18.19
C SER A 253 -15.21 8.60 -17.00
N ASP A 254 -14.50 7.54 -16.61
CA ASP A 254 -14.95 6.62 -15.56
C ASP A 254 -14.44 7.07 -14.18
N LEU A 255 -13.59 8.09 -14.16
CA LEU A 255 -13.05 8.69 -12.93
C LEU A 255 -13.87 9.93 -12.49
N PRO A 256 -14.03 10.14 -11.18
CA PRO A 256 -13.46 9.35 -10.07
C PRO A 256 -14.24 8.06 -9.79
N ILE A 257 -13.53 7.01 -9.37
CA ILE A 257 -14.14 5.80 -8.80
C ILE A 257 -14.10 5.94 -7.27
N LEU A 258 -15.23 5.88 -6.62
CA LEU A 258 -15.40 5.97 -5.18
C LEU A 258 -15.96 4.65 -4.66
N VAL A 259 -15.21 3.94 -3.82
CA VAL A 259 -15.63 2.65 -3.26
C VAL A 259 -15.42 2.60 -1.75
N THR A 260 -16.29 1.87 -1.05
CA THR A 260 -16.23 1.68 0.39
C THR A 260 -16.54 0.24 0.76
N ALA A 261 -15.94 -0.26 1.82
CA ALA A 261 -16.24 -1.58 2.37
C ALA A 261 -16.07 -1.60 3.89
N HIS A 262 -16.90 -2.40 4.56
CA HIS A 262 -16.69 -2.82 5.95
C HIS A 262 -16.08 -4.21 5.95
N THR A 263 -14.92 -4.36 6.55
CA THR A 263 -14.24 -5.66 6.65
C THR A 263 -13.63 -5.88 8.02
N PRO A 264 -13.52 -7.14 8.49
CA PRO A 264 -12.51 -7.49 9.48
C PRO A 264 -11.12 -7.24 8.88
N CYS A 265 -10.20 -6.79 9.74
CA CYS A 265 -8.81 -6.51 9.40
C CYS A 265 -7.90 -7.26 10.37
N PHE A 266 -6.74 -7.72 9.85
CA PHE A 266 -5.85 -8.60 10.61
C PHE A 266 -4.42 -8.07 10.58
N ARG A 267 -3.84 -7.81 11.76
CA ARG A 267 -2.45 -7.34 11.90
C ARG A 267 -1.74 -8.09 13.00
N SER A 268 -0.52 -8.58 12.76
CA SER A 268 0.28 -9.26 13.78
C SER A 268 0.86 -8.30 14.82
N GLU A 269 0.83 -6.98 14.56
CA GLU A 269 1.36 -5.95 15.45
C GLU A 269 2.81 -6.21 15.89
N ALA A 270 3.65 -6.68 14.95
CA ALA A 270 5.01 -7.13 15.21
C ALA A 270 5.91 -6.04 15.86
N GLY A 271 5.68 -4.77 15.52
CA GLY A 271 6.43 -3.63 16.06
C GLY A 271 5.91 -3.08 17.40
N ALA A 272 4.80 -3.60 17.95
CA ALA A 272 4.09 -3.01 19.09
C ALA A 272 4.34 -3.71 20.41
N TYR A 273 5.56 -4.21 20.66
CA TYR A 273 5.92 -4.90 21.91
C TYR A 273 5.65 -4.03 23.14
N GLY A 274 4.71 -4.52 24.02
CA GLY A 274 4.39 -3.88 25.28
C GLY A 274 3.57 -2.59 25.23
N ARG A 275 3.22 -2.08 24.04
CA ARG A 275 2.36 -0.91 23.89
C ARG A 275 0.89 -1.31 23.82
N ASP A 276 0.02 -0.55 24.51
CA ASP A 276 -1.44 -0.67 24.45
C ASP A 276 -1.95 -2.12 24.54
N THR A 277 -1.39 -2.90 25.45
CA THR A 277 -1.71 -4.32 25.62
C THR A 277 -3.07 -4.56 26.26
N ARG A 278 -3.65 -3.52 26.92
CA ARG A 278 -4.95 -3.58 27.58
C ARG A 278 -6.03 -3.02 26.65
N GLY A 279 -7.09 -3.79 26.46
CA GLY A 279 -8.28 -3.32 25.76
C GLY A 279 -8.24 -3.43 24.23
N MET A 280 -8.91 -2.50 23.56
CA MET A 280 -9.18 -2.55 22.12
C MET A 280 -8.25 -1.66 21.29
N ILE A 281 -7.29 -0.96 21.86
CA ILE A 281 -6.50 0.05 21.12
C ILE A 281 -5.61 -0.61 20.07
N ARG A 282 -5.01 -1.78 20.41
CA ARG A 282 -4.20 -2.56 19.47
C ARG A 282 -4.63 -4.01 19.48
N GLN A 283 -5.26 -4.43 18.39
CA GLN A 283 -5.81 -5.77 18.23
C GLN A 283 -5.26 -6.47 17.00
N HIS A 284 -5.12 -7.80 17.08
CA HIS A 284 -4.82 -8.65 15.94
C HIS A 284 -5.98 -8.74 14.94
N GLN A 285 -7.21 -8.58 15.44
CA GLN A 285 -8.42 -8.51 14.63
C GLN A 285 -9.26 -7.32 15.05
N PHE A 286 -9.67 -6.50 14.10
CA PHE A 286 -10.57 -5.37 14.30
C PHE A 286 -11.39 -5.14 13.03
N ASP A 287 -12.47 -4.39 13.14
CA ASP A 287 -13.30 -4.01 11.99
C ASP A 287 -13.00 -2.59 11.53
N LYS A 288 -13.06 -2.36 10.24
CA LYS A 288 -12.80 -1.06 9.62
C LYS A 288 -13.74 -0.82 8.46
N VAL A 289 -14.31 0.38 8.41
CA VAL A 289 -14.98 0.90 7.22
C VAL A 289 -13.97 1.72 6.45
N GLU A 290 -13.64 1.26 5.27
CA GLU A 290 -12.61 1.83 4.41
C GLU A 290 -13.24 2.63 3.27
N MET A 291 -12.62 3.75 2.91
CA MET A 291 -12.97 4.53 1.72
C MET A 291 -11.76 4.62 0.80
N VAL A 292 -11.94 4.32 -0.47
CA VAL A 292 -10.91 4.47 -1.51
C VAL A 292 -11.46 5.32 -2.64
N ARG A 293 -10.63 6.23 -3.13
CA ARG A 293 -10.90 7.04 -4.32
C ARG A 293 -9.81 6.85 -5.35
N ILE A 294 -10.16 6.38 -6.54
CA ILE A 294 -9.27 6.31 -7.70
C ILE A 294 -9.59 7.50 -8.58
N VAL A 295 -8.61 8.38 -8.74
CA VAL A 295 -8.82 9.70 -9.33
C VAL A 295 -7.71 10.03 -10.34
N ARG A 296 -7.87 11.10 -11.09
CA ARG A 296 -6.79 11.64 -11.91
C ARG A 296 -5.67 12.19 -11.02
N PRO A 297 -4.40 12.06 -11.41
CA PRO A 297 -3.27 12.53 -10.62
C PRO A 297 -3.37 13.99 -10.20
N GLU A 298 -3.83 14.86 -11.11
CA GLU A 298 -4.00 16.30 -10.87
C GLU A 298 -5.06 16.64 -9.82
N ASP A 299 -6.04 15.75 -9.60
CA ASP A 299 -7.12 15.94 -8.64
C ASP A 299 -6.86 15.25 -7.28
N SER A 300 -5.75 14.51 -7.16
CA SER A 300 -5.49 13.61 -6.02
C SER A 300 -5.55 14.32 -4.66
N TYR A 301 -4.90 15.48 -4.53
CA TYR A 301 -4.88 16.20 -3.25
C TYR A 301 -6.23 16.85 -2.91
N LYS A 302 -6.99 17.29 -3.90
CA LYS A 302 -8.37 17.75 -3.69
C LYS A 302 -9.24 16.62 -3.15
N HIS A 303 -9.13 15.43 -3.74
CA HIS A 303 -9.87 14.25 -3.29
C HIS A 303 -9.40 13.74 -1.92
N LEU A 304 -8.13 13.96 -1.53
CA LEU A 304 -7.66 13.69 -0.17
C LEU A 304 -8.37 14.57 0.86
N GLU A 305 -8.52 15.88 0.60
CA GLU A 305 -9.27 16.78 1.48
C GLU A 305 -10.75 16.37 1.60
N GLU A 306 -11.40 16.03 0.50
CA GLU A 306 -12.78 15.56 0.50
C GLU A 306 -12.93 14.22 1.24
N LEU A 307 -12.00 13.27 1.06
CA LEU A 307 -11.98 11.99 1.77
C LEU A 307 -11.82 12.20 3.28
N THR A 308 -10.92 13.11 3.66
CA THR A 308 -10.73 13.50 5.06
C THR A 308 -12.01 14.09 5.64
N ALA A 309 -12.69 15.00 4.92
CA ALA A 309 -13.95 15.57 5.34
C ALA A 309 -15.06 14.52 5.51
N ASN A 310 -15.12 13.49 4.65
CA ASN A 310 -16.07 12.38 4.81
C ASN A 310 -15.80 11.58 6.10
N ALA A 311 -14.54 11.39 6.48
CA ALA A 311 -14.20 10.72 7.74
C ALA A 311 -14.54 11.61 8.96
N GLU A 312 -14.29 12.92 8.87
CA GLU A 312 -14.66 13.88 9.91
C GLU A 312 -16.17 13.93 10.14
N ASP A 313 -16.98 13.87 9.09
CA ASP A 313 -18.46 13.87 9.17
C ASP A 313 -18.99 12.73 10.05
N ILE A 314 -18.38 11.54 9.96
CA ILE A 314 -18.73 10.42 10.84
C ILE A 314 -18.49 10.77 12.32
N LEU A 315 -17.34 11.33 12.64
CA LEU A 315 -17.01 11.70 14.03
C LEU A 315 -17.92 12.81 14.54
N GLN A 316 -18.25 13.78 13.69
CA GLN A 316 -19.18 14.87 14.01
C GLN A 316 -20.58 14.36 14.30
N ARG A 317 -21.12 13.46 13.47
CA ARG A 317 -22.44 12.84 13.67
C ARG A 317 -22.49 11.98 14.94
N LEU A 318 -21.37 11.35 15.29
CA LEU A 318 -21.24 10.60 16.55
C LEU A 318 -21.00 11.52 17.76
N GLY A 319 -20.80 12.82 17.55
CA GLY A 319 -20.53 13.78 18.62
C GLY A 319 -19.20 13.59 19.33
N LEU A 320 -18.20 13.02 18.64
CA LEU A 320 -16.89 12.71 19.19
C LEU A 320 -15.90 13.85 18.91
N PRO A 321 -15.34 14.52 19.94
CA PRO A 321 -14.30 15.52 19.75
C PRO A 321 -13.04 14.91 19.16
N TYR A 322 -12.44 15.58 18.19
CA TYR A 322 -11.23 15.12 17.50
C TYR A 322 -10.35 16.28 17.06
N ARG A 323 -9.13 15.95 16.66
CA ARG A 323 -8.24 16.83 15.90
C ARG A 323 -7.79 16.16 14.62
N VAL A 324 -7.52 16.97 13.59
CA VAL A 324 -6.89 16.54 12.35
C VAL A 324 -5.44 16.94 12.39
N VAL A 325 -4.56 15.98 12.19
CA VAL A 325 -3.12 16.13 12.27
C VAL A 325 -2.49 15.77 10.93
N LEU A 326 -1.65 16.65 10.37
CA LEU A 326 -0.84 16.37 9.20
C LEU A 326 0.46 15.72 9.68
N LEU A 327 0.68 14.48 9.24
CA LEU A 327 1.87 13.73 9.60
C LEU A 327 3.12 14.32 8.94
N CYS A 328 4.22 14.37 9.69
CA CYS A 328 5.53 14.78 9.20
C CYS A 328 6.21 13.67 8.37
N THR A 329 7.30 14.01 7.70
CA THR A 329 8.04 13.08 6.84
C THR A 329 8.58 11.85 7.57
N GLY A 330 8.80 11.92 8.88
CA GLY A 330 9.29 10.83 9.71
C GLY A 330 8.21 9.86 10.19
N ASP A 331 6.94 10.31 10.22
CA ASP A 331 5.81 9.55 10.75
C ASP A 331 4.84 9.04 9.66
N MET A 332 4.84 9.64 8.49
CA MET A 332 3.97 9.23 7.39
C MET A 332 4.26 7.82 6.87
N GLY A 333 3.21 7.10 6.48
CA GLY A 333 3.29 5.74 5.93
C GLY A 333 4.20 5.63 4.71
N PHE A 334 4.77 4.45 4.50
CA PHE A 334 5.76 4.15 3.45
C PHE A 334 5.29 4.55 2.05
N SER A 335 4.06 4.18 1.70
CA SER A 335 3.48 4.41 0.37
C SER A 335 2.82 5.78 0.20
N SER A 336 2.69 6.56 1.30
CA SER A 336 1.98 7.83 1.29
C SER A 336 2.84 8.99 0.78
N ALA A 337 2.21 9.90 0.04
CA ALA A 337 2.78 11.20 -0.33
C ALA A 337 2.35 12.31 0.65
N LYS A 338 1.18 12.18 1.27
CA LYS A 338 0.62 13.07 2.30
C LYS A 338 -0.38 12.28 3.13
N THR A 339 -0.37 12.45 4.43
CA THR A 339 -1.24 11.72 5.36
C THR A 339 -1.83 12.65 6.40
N TYR A 340 -3.14 12.54 6.61
CA TYR A 340 -3.83 13.10 7.76
C TYR A 340 -4.22 11.97 8.72
N ASP A 341 -4.05 12.21 10.01
CA ASP A 341 -4.66 11.42 11.07
C ASP A 341 -5.82 12.18 11.72
N LEU A 342 -6.91 11.48 11.98
CA LEU A 342 -8.03 11.97 12.78
C LEU A 342 -7.92 11.34 14.17
N GLU A 343 -7.47 12.13 15.13
CA GLU A 343 -7.25 11.66 16.50
C GLU A 343 -8.45 12.00 17.38
N VAL A 344 -9.19 10.97 17.79
CA VAL A 344 -10.38 11.10 18.63
C VAL A 344 -9.96 11.19 20.09
N TRP A 345 -10.54 12.15 20.81
CA TRP A 345 -10.28 12.32 22.23
C TRP A 345 -10.84 11.16 23.06
N LEU A 346 -10.00 10.57 23.90
CA LEU A 346 -10.34 9.50 24.86
C LEU A 346 -10.28 10.03 26.29
N PRO A 347 -11.41 10.07 27.04
CA PRO A 347 -11.45 10.68 28.36
C PRO A 347 -10.41 10.15 29.37
N ALA A 348 -10.11 8.85 29.32
CA ALA A 348 -9.20 8.21 30.27
C ALA A 348 -7.73 8.35 29.90
N GLN A 349 -7.39 8.85 28.70
CA GLN A 349 -6.02 9.03 28.23
C GLN A 349 -5.62 10.49 28.08
N ASN A 350 -6.60 11.38 28.05
CA ASN A 350 -6.53 12.85 27.93
C ASN A 350 -5.81 13.33 26.67
#